data_8b940bbd285f5abd6d7989315f64adfa
#
_entry.id   8b940bbd285f5abd6d7989315f64adfa
#
_cell.length_a   1.000
_cell.length_b   1.000
_cell.length_c   1.000
_cell.angle_alpha   90.00
_cell.angle_beta   90.00
_cell.angle_gamma   90.00
#
_symmetry.space_group_name_H-M   'P 1'
#
loop_
_entity.id
_entity.type
_entity.pdbx_description
1 polymer ?
#
loop_
_entity_poly.entity_id
_entity_poly.type
_entity_poly.pdbx_seq_one_letter_code
_entity_poly.pdbx_strand_id
1 'polypeptide(L)'
;MDKWDYRFLDMAALTASFSKDPSTKVGAVIVRPDLTVAGIGFNGFPRGMVDNIELYQDRETKYDRTIHAEVNAILNSPDTQGNTLYCTHPPCTACGLVIIQSGIERVVCNYPTLDLLSRWGDSIEKTKSFFEEVEIEFCYG
;
A
#
# COMPACT_ATOMS: atom_id res chain seq x y z
N MET A 1 3.22 0.17 18.82
CA MET A 1 4.10 0.62 17.72
C MET A 1 5.31 1.33 18.29
N ASP A 2 6.47 1.11 17.71
CA ASP A 2 7.70 1.72 18.16
C ASP A 2 8.17 2.85 17.21
N LYS A 3 9.33 3.44 17.52
CA LYS A 3 9.88 4.55 16.74
C LYS A 3 10.16 4.17 15.28
N TRP A 4 10.50 2.90 15.01
CA TRP A 4 10.80 2.45 13.66
C TRP A 4 9.53 2.36 12.83
N ASP A 5 8.41 1.97 13.43
CA ASP A 5 7.13 1.97 12.73
C ASP A 5 6.76 3.37 12.24
N TYR A 6 6.93 4.39 13.08
CA TYR A 6 6.66 5.77 12.68
C TYR A 6 7.62 6.26 11.60
N ARG A 7 8.90 5.89 11.70
CA ARG A 7 9.89 6.24 10.68
C ARG A 7 9.57 5.63 9.33
N PHE A 8 9.17 4.37 9.29
CA PHE A 8 8.80 3.71 8.04
C PHE A 8 7.47 4.20 7.48
N LEU A 9 6.54 4.63 8.34
CA LEU A 9 5.36 5.34 7.87
C LEU A 9 5.72 6.69 7.25
N ASP A 10 6.69 7.41 7.79
CA ASP A 10 7.20 8.64 7.19
C ASP A 10 7.85 8.37 5.82
N MET A 11 8.58 7.27 5.68
CA MET A 11 9.12 6.86 4.39
C MET A 11 8.01 6.54 3.39
N ALA A 12 6.94 5.88 3.84
CA ALA A 12 5.78 5.62 2.99
C ALA A 12 5.11 6.92 2.55
N ALA A 13 5.01 7.90 3.43
CA ALA A 13 4.45 9.22 3.09
C ALA A 13 5.33 9.94 2.05
N LEU A 14 6.65 9.90 2.20
CA LEU A 14 7.56 10.45 1.21
C LEU A 14 7.40 9.74 -0.14
N THR A 15 7.33 8.42 -0.12
CA THR A 15 7.13 7.60 -1.33
C THR A 15 5.81 7.95 -2.03
N ALA A 16 4.74 8.18 -1.27
CA ALA A 16 3.45 8.60 -1.81
C ALA A 16 3.57 9.89 -2.63
N SER A 17 4.45 10.81 -2.23
CA SER A 17 4.65 12.08 -2.94
C SER A 17 5.18 11.89 -4.36
N PHE A 18 5.74 10.73 -4.68
CA PHE A 18 6.25 10.41 -6.03
C PHE A 18 5.13 10.05 -7.01
N SER A 19 3.92 9.77 -6.54
CA SER A 19 2.79 9.43 -7.40
C SER A 19 2.36 10.64 -8.24
N LYS A 20 2.04 10.40 -9.51
CA LYS A 20 1.50 11.41 -10.43
C LYS A 20 -0.01 11.58 -10.31
N ASP A 21 -0.68 10.72 -9.56
CA ASP A 21 -2.14 10.81 -9.39
C ASP A 21 -2.51 12.15 -8.75
N PRO A 22 -3.33 12.97 -9.40
CA PRO A 22 -3.66 14.30 -8.89
C PRO A 22 -4.63 14.29 -7.71
N SER A 23 -5.37 13.20 -7.50
CA SER A 23 -6.38 13.14 -6.45
C SER A 23 -5.97 12.30 -5.25
N THR A 24 -5.31 11.17 -5.45
CA THR A 24 -4.96 10.26 -4.35
C THR A 24 -3.55 9.72 -4.54
N LYS A 25 -2.67 10.02 -3.59
CA LYS A 25 -1.28 9.54 -3.60
C LYS A 25 -1.09 8.57 -2.45
N VAL A 26 -0.66 7.36 -2.77
CA VAL A 26 -0.44 6.29 -1.80
C VAL A 26 1.01 5.81 -1.92
N GLY A 27 1.65 5.56 -0.79
CA GLY A 27 3.01 5.03 -0.74
C GLY A 27 3.08 3.83 0.18
N ALA A 28 3.96 2.90 -0.19
CA ALA A 28 4.19 1.68 0.56
C ALA A 28 5.68 1.35 0.65
N VAL A 29 6.10 0.82 1.79
CA VAL A 29 7.48 0.42 2.06
C VAL A 29 7.45 -0.97 2.67
N ILE A 30 8.27 -1.88 2.14
CA ILE A 30 8.40 -3.23 2.70
C ILE A 30 9.74 -3.33 3.42
N VAL A 31 9.69 -3.78 4.68
CA VAL A 31 10.83 -3.80 5.60
C VAL A 31 11.04 -5.22 6.11
N ARG A 32 12.29 -5.65 6.10
CA ARG A 32 12.70 -6.97 6.59
C ARG A 32 12.74 -7.01 8.12
N PRO A 33 12.77 -8.19 8.72
CA PRO A 33 12.90 -8.31 10.18
C PRO A 33 14.11 -7.60 10.78
N ASP A 34 15.20 -7.48 10.01
CA ASP A 34 16.41 -6.78 10.44
C ASP A 34 16.34 -5.25 10.25
N LEU A 35 15.17 -4.71 9.87
CA LEU A 35 14.90 -3.30 9.64
C LEU A 35 15.55 -2.72 8.38
N THR A 36 16.03 -3.55 7.46
CA THR A 36 16.44 -3.08 6.14
C THR A 36 15.24 -3.01 5.21
N VAL A 37 15.26 -2.06 4.26
CA VAL A 37 14.17 -1.87 3.31
C VAL A 37 14.33 -2.85 2.14
N ALA A 38 13.29 -3.64 1.89
CA ALA A 38 13.27 -4.58 0.77
C ALA A 38 12.83 -3.89 -0.52
N GLY A 39 11.84 -2.99 -0.45
CA GLY A 39 11.35 -2.28 -1.62
C GLY A 39 10.33 -1.21 -1.25
N ILE A 40 10.09 -0.33 -2.21
CA ILE A 40 9.10 0.74 -2.09
C ILE A 40 8.18 0.72 -3.31
N GLY A 41 7.00 1.30 -3.16
CA GLY A 41 6.04 1.44 -4.25
C GLY A 41 5.09 2.59 -4.01
N PHE A 42 4.63 3.20 -5.08
CA PHE A 42 3.57 4.20 -5.06
C PHE A 42 2.57 3.89 -6.17
N ASN A 43 1.36 4.40 -6.05
CA ASN A 43 0.33 4.12 -7.05
C ASN A 43 0.63 4.81 -8.37
N GLY A 44 0.48 4.09 -9.47
CA GLY A 44 0.76 4.62 -10.79
C GLY A 44 0.56 3.59 -11.89
N PHE A 45 0.74 4.05 -13.13
CA PHE A 45 0.62 3.19 -14.30
C PHE A 45 1.89 2.33 -14.45
N PRO A 46 1.77 1.15 -15.09
CA PRO A 46 2.93 0.29 -15.32
C PRO A 46 4.03 0.99 -16.13
N ARG A 47 5.26 0.57 -15.86
CA ARG A 47 6.43 1.03 -16.64
C ARG A 47 6.21 0.77 -18.13
N GLY A 48 6.60 1.73 -18.98
CA GLY A 48 6.48 1.62 -20.42
C GLY A 48 5.13 1.99 -21.01
N MET A 49 4.10 2.14 -20.18
CA MET A 49 2.81 2.66 -20.64
C MET A 49 2.81 4.17 -20.71
N VAL A 50 1.95 4.75 -21.57
CA VAL A 50 1.74 6.19 -21.61
C VAL A 50 1.28 6.66 -20.23
N ASP A 51 1.96 7.66 -19.68
CA ASP A 51 1.81 8.09 -18.30
C ASP A 51 1.79 9.62 -18.24
N ASN A 52 0.67 10.23 -18.64
CA ASN A 52 0.47 11.67 -18.60
C ASN A 52 -0.73 12.05 -17.75
N ILE A 53 -0.79 13.33 -17.36
CA ILE A 53 -1.80 13.81 -16.42
C ILE A 53 -3.23 13.67 -16.95
N GLU A 54 -3.43 13.80 -18.24
CA GLU A 54 -4.76 13.70 -18.86
C GLU A 54 -5.38 12.31 -18.63
N LEU A 55 -4.57 11.25 -18.65
CA LEU A 55 -5.05 9.90 -18.41
C LEU A 55 -5.47 9.69 -16.95
N TYR A 56 -4.82 10.39 -16.00
CA TYR A 56 -5.23 10.35 -14.59
C TYR A 56 -6.51 11.14 -14.35
N GLN A 57 -6.86 12.07 -15.20
CA GLN A 57 -8.07 12.88 -15.08
C GLN A 57 -9.31 12.14 -15.59
N ASP A 58 -9.15 11.16 -16.46
CA ASP A 58 -10.23 10.27 -16.87
C ASP A 58 -10.32 9.10 -15.88
N ARG A 59 -11.37 9.12 -15.06
CA ARG A 59 -11.53 8.18 -13.94
C ARG A 59 -11.51 6.72 -14.38
N GLU A 60 -12.21 6.37 -15.45
CA GLU A 60 -12.25 5.00 -15.97
C GLU A 60 -10.86 4.55 -16.42
N THR A 61 -10.19 5.37 -17.23
CA THR A 61 -8.82 5.09 -17.71
C THR A 61 -7.86 4.95 -16.53
N LYS A 62 -7.94 5.84 -15.55
CA LYS A 62 -7.09 5.78 -14.36
C LYS A 62 -7.27 4.48 -13.60
N TYR A 63 -8.50 4.06 -13.33
CA TYR A 63 -8.75 2.82 -12.59
C TYR A 63 -8.34 1.58 -13.37
N ASP A 64 -8.47 1.58 -14.68
CA ASP A 64 -8.06 0.45 -15.53
C ASP A 64 -6.54 0.27 -15.56
N ARG A 65 -5.77 1.34 -15.38
CA ARG A 65 -4.31 1.34 -15.58
C ARG A 65 -3.51 1.41 -14.28
N THR A 66 -4.14 1.79 -13.16
CA THR A 66 -3.39 2.03 -11.93
C THR A 66 -3.03 0.73 -11.23
N ILE A 67 -1.74 0.56 -10.93
CA ILE A 67 -1.27 -0.44 -9.97
C ILE A 67 -1.20 0.25 -8.61
N HIS A 68 -1.77 -0.37 -7.59
CA HIS A 68 -1.75 0.18 -6.24
C HIS A 68 -0.36 0.13 -5.62
N ALA A 69 -0.10 1.02 -4.68
CA ALA A 69 1.21 1.16 -4.05
C ALA A 69 1.71 -0.13 -3.41
N GLU A 70 0.83 -0.86 -2.74
CA GLU A 70 1.17 -2.11 -2.06
C GLU A 70 1.67 -3.16 -3.05
N VAL A 71 0.95 -3.31 -4.16
CA VAL A 71 1.33 -4.26 -5.22
C VAL A 71 2.65 -3.85 -5.86
N ASN A 72 2.85 -2.55 -6.11
CA ASN A 72 4.12 -2.06 -6.65
C ASN A 72 5.28 -2.33 -5.70
N ALA A 73 5.09 -2.10 -4.40
CA ALA A 73 6.13 -2.38 -3.41
C ALA A 73 6.50 -3.87 -3.39
N ILE A 74 5.50 -4.75 -3.48
CA ILE A 74 5.73 -6.20 -3.53
C ILE A 74 6.50 -6.58 -4.79
N LEU A 75 6.10 -6.07 -5.95
CA LEU A 75 6.77 -6.36 -7.22
C LEU A 75 8.21 -5.81 -7.27
N ASN A 76 8.46 -4.72 -6.56
CA ASN A 76 9.79 -4.10 -6.48
C ASN A 76 10.71 -4.72 -5.43
N SER A 77 10.19 -5.63 -4.61
CA SER A 77 10.98 -6.26 -3.53
C SER A 77 11.52 -7.61 -3.98
N PRO A 78 12.80 -7.91 -3.75
CA PRO A 78 13.37 -9.23 -4.06
C PRO A 78 12.86 -10.32 -3.12
N ASP A 79 12.43 -9.96 -1.91
CA ASP A 79 11.88 -10.88 -0.91
C ASP A 79 10.75 -10.18 -0.15
N THR A 80 9.70 -10.92 0.16
CA THR A 80 8.52 -10.40 0.88
C THR A 80 8.14 -11.29 2.08
N GLN A 81 8.52 -12.55 2.05
CA GLN A 81 8.18 -13.51 3.09
C GLN A 81 8.69 -13.05 4.47
N GLY A 82 7.79 -12.99 5.45
CA GLY A 82 8.14 -12.62 6.82
C GLY A 82 8.36 -11.13 7.04
N ASN A 83 8.17 -10.31 6.03
CA ASN A 83 8.43 -8.87 6.10
C ASN A 83 7.19 -8.10 6.59
N THR A 84 7.41 -6.82 6.88
CA THR A 84 6.36 -5.87 7.27
C THR A 84 6.09 -4.89 6.13
N LEU A 85 4.81 -4.65 5.84
CA LEU A 85 4.39 -3.63 4.89
C LEU A 85 3.91 -2.39 5.65
N TYR A 86 4.50 -1.25 5.33
CA TYR A 86 4.06 0.08 5.79
C TYR A 86 3.38 0.80 4.64
N CYS A 87 2.17 1.28 4.85
CA CYS A 87 1.40 1.95 3.80
C CYS A 87 0.67 3.17 4.34
N THR A 88 0.58 4.22 3.53
CA THR A 88 -0.12 5.45 3.92
C THR A 88 -1.63 5.25 4.05
N HIS A 89 -2.19 4.24 3.38
CA HIS A 89 -3.63 3.92 3.42
C HIS A 89 -3.83 2.44 3.74
N PRO A 90 -4.91 2.07 4.45
CA PRO A 90 -5.26 0.66 4.61
C PRO A 90 -5.51 0.00 3.25
N PRO A 91 -5.04 -1.23 3.04
CA PRO A 91 -5.20 -1.91 1.76
C PRO A 91 -6.65 -2.30 1.49
N CYS A 92 -7.07 -2.20 0.23
CA CYS A 92 -8.34 -2.74 -0.23
C CYS A 92 -8.29 -4.28 -0.28
N THR A 93 -9.44 -4.93 -0.53
CA THR A 93 -9.51 -6.39 -0.55
C THR A 93 -8.57 -7.01 -1.57
N ALA A 94 -8.49 -6.45 -2.77
CA ALA A 94 -7.61 -6.98 -3.82
C ALA A 94 -6.13 -6.92 -3.40
N CYS A 95 -5.69 -5.79 -2.83
CA CYS A 95 -4.33 -5.66 -2.30
C CYS A 95 -4.10 -6.57 -1.10
N GLY A 96 -5.11 -6.73 -0.24
CA GLY A 96 -5.04 -7.64 0.90
C GLY A 96 -4.74 -9.08 0.50
N LEU A 97 -5.37 -9.57 -0.57
CA LEU A 97 -5.12 -10.92 -1.07
C LEU A 97 -3.67 -11.07 -1.59
N VAL A 98 -3.17 -10.06 -2.28
CA VAL A 98 -1.78 -10.07 -2.78
C VAL A 98 -0.79 -10.04 -1.61
N ILE A 99 -1.07 -9.24 -0.59
CA ILE A 99 -0.24 -9.15 0.62
C ILE A 99 -0.15 -10.51 1.30
N ILE A 100 -1.29 -11.18 1.49
CA ILE A 100 -1.35 -12.53 2.09
C ILE A 100 -0.49 -13.50 1.28
N GLN A 101 -0.71 -13.54 -0.04
CA GLN A 101 -0.03 -14.49 -0.91
C GLN A 101 1.46 -14.25 -0.99
N SER A 102 1.92 -13.01 -0.77
CA SER A 102 3.35 -12.67 -0.79
C SER A 102 4.11 -13.09 0.47
N GLY A 103 3.41 -13.53 1.52
CA GLY A 103 4.03 -13.98 2.76
C GLY A 103 4.38 -12.86 3.74
N ILE A 104 3.86 -11.66 3.53
CA ILE A 104 4.00 -10.55 4.50
C ILE A 104 3.29 -10.95 5.79
N GLU A 105 3.92 -10.68 6.93
CA GLU A 105 3.41 -11.10 8.25
C GLU A 105 2.81 -9.96 9.06
N ARG A 106 3.09 -8.71 8.69
CA ARG A 106 2.62 -7.55 9.43
C ARG A 106 2.31 -6.40 8.47
N VAL A 107 1.21 -5.70 8.71
CA VAL A 107 0.80 -4.51 7.94
C VAL A 107 0.56 -3.36 8.90
N VAL A 108 1.21 -2.23 8.65
CA VAL A 108 1.09 -1.01 9.44
C VAL A 108 0.66 0.12 8.52
N CYS A 109 -0.45 0.77 8.84
CA CYS A 109 -1.00 1.85 8.02
C CYS A 109 -1.26 3.09 8.86
N ASN A 110 -1.36 4.25 8.19
CA ASN A 110 -1.92 5.43 8.83
C ASN A 110 -3.41 5.21 9.10
N TYR A 111 -3.91 5.84 10.15
CA TYR A 111 -5.33 5.78 10.45
C TYR A 111 -6.11 6.42 9.28
N PRO A 112 -7.17 5.76 8.77
CA PRO A 112 -7.89 6.29 7.62
C PRO A 112 -8.66 7.57 7.95
N THR A 113 -8.73 8.48 6.97
CA THR A 113 -9.58 9.68 7.08
C THR A 113 -11.06 9.31 7.03
N LEU A 114 -11.93 10.22 7.47
CA LEU A 114 -13.38 10.02 7.37
C LEU A 114 -13.83 9.84 5.93
N ASP A 115 -13.24 10.60 5.00
CA ASP A 115 -13.54 10.47 3.57
C ASP A 115 -13.17 9.08 3.05
N LEU A 116 -12.01 8.58 3.42
CA LEU A 116 -11.57 7.24 3.02
C LEU A 116 -12.50 6.16 3.58
N LEU A 117 -12.88 6.29 4.85
CA LEU A 117 -13.82 5.36 5.49
C LEU A 117 -15.19 5.38 4.82
N SER A 118 -15.68 6.56 4.40
CA SER A 118 -16.98 6.65 3.74
C SER A 118 -17.00 5.94 2.39
N ARG A 119 -15.88 5.93 1.67
CA ARG A 119 -15.78 5.33 0.34
C ARG A 119 -15.31 3.86 0.37
N TRP A 120 -14.42 3.51 1.29
CA TRP A 120 -13.73 2.21 1.29
C TRP A 120 -13.83 1.45 2.62
N GLY A 121 -14.64 1.94 3.57
CA GLY A 121 -14.74 1.35 4.90
C GLY A 121 -15.08 -0.14 4.89
N ASP A 122 -16.04 -0.55 4.07
CA ASP A 122 -16.43 -1.96 3.96
C ASP A 122 -15.28 -2.83 3.43
N SER A 123 -14.56 -2.34 2.42
CA SER A 123 -13.42 -3.04 1.85
C SER A 123 -12.29 -3.18 2.88
N ILE A 124 -12.02 -2.11 3.64
CA ILE A 124 -11.01 -2.12 4.70
C ILE A 124 -11.36 -3.15 5.77
N GLU A 125 -12.62 -3.21 6.21
CA GLU A 125 -13.07 -4.17 7.23
C GLU A 125 -12.96 -5.61 6.73
N LYS A 126 -13.29 -5.86 5.47
CA LYS A 126 -13.11 -7.19 4.86
C LYS A 126 -11.64 -7.58 4.81
N THR A 127 -10.76 -6.66 4.42
CA THR A 127 -9.32 -6.90 4.40
C THR A 127 -8.80 -7.27 5.79
N LYS A 128 -9.25 -6.55 6.82
CA LYS A 128 -8.89 -6.86 8.21
C LYS A 128 -9.32 -8.27 8.59
N SER A 129 -10.53 -8.68 8.20
CA SER A 129 -11.02 -10.03 8.47
C SER A 129 -10.19 -11.11 7.77
N PHE A 130 -9.72 -10.82 6.55
CA PHE A 130 -8.82 -11.73 5.83
C PHE A 130 -7.49 -11.88 6.57
N PHE A 131 -6.92 -10.77 7.05
CA PHE A 131 -5.67 -10.79 7.82
C PHE A 131 -5.82 -11.57 9.12
N GLU A 132 -6.94 -11.40 9.83
CA GLU A 132 -7.22 -12.16 11.05
C GLU A 132 -7.25 -13.67 10.77
N GLU A 133 -7.88 -14.08 9.68
CA GLU A 133 -8.00 -15.49 9.30
C GLU A 133 -6.64 -16.15 9.10
N VAL A 134 -5.66 -15.42 8.57
CA VAL A 134 -4.30 -15.94 8.30
C VAL A 134 -3.26 -15.44 9.31
N GLU A 135 -3.70 -14.81 10.38
CA GLU A 135 -2.85 -14.35 11.49
C GLU A 135 -1.81 -13.31 11.09
N ILE A 136 -2.14 -12.42 10.15
CA ILE A 136 -1.33 -11.24 9.84
C ILE A 136 -1.66 -10.16 10.86
N GLU A 137 -0.64 -9.61 11.53
CA GLU A 137 -0.81 -8.48 12.44
C GLU A 137 -1.14 -7.22 11.64
N PHE A 138 -2.20 -6.51 12.03
CA PHE A 138 -2.61 -5.26 11.39
C PHE A 138 -2.68 -4.15 12.42
N CYS A 139 -1.95 -3.06 12.17
CA CYS A 139 -1.84 -1.92 13.09
C CYS A 139 -2.08 -0.60 12.39
N TYR A 140 -2.63 0.37 13.14
CA TYR A 140 -2.68 1.77 12.72
C TYR A 140 -1.65 2.59 13.50
N GLY A 141 -1.02 3.51 12.79
CA GLY A 141 -0.08 4.46 13.38
C GLY A 141 -0.53 5.91 13.33
#